data_0da6b6978d61bbe07a1a4ed1a7c4a5b4
#
_entry.id   0da6b6978d61bbe07a1a4ed1a7c4a5b4
#
_cell.length_a   1.000
_cell.length_b   1.000
_cell.length_c   1.000
_cell.angle_alpha   90.00
_cell.angle_beta   90.00
_cell.angle_gamma   90.00
#
_symmetry.space_group_name_H-M   'P 1'
#
loop_
_entity.id
_entity.type
_entity.pdbx_description
1 polymer ?
#
loop_
_entity_poly.entity_id
_entity_poly.type
_entity_poly.pdbx_seq_one_letter_code
_entity_poly.pdbx_strand_id
1 'polypeptide(L)'
;MGIGAAAAGMGGGLPQLLHAGTNKKEMFFKLAISQFSLASDFWSGKLKALDFPAKVKNDFGITGLDYCSMFFADKAKDTAFLNDLKQRSADAGTYNLRIMVDGEGVLGDLNDTVRLKAVDNHYKWIDAAATLACPMIRVNVEGDGDTTAVANAAVDSLGKLIEYGKKSKIDVIVENHVGISCNGGWLAGVMKQVNSKHCGTLADFGNFCINRTKPEAQTIAAYMKTTCLEEYDRYKGITELMPFAKGVHAKTHLFDANGNDTETDFAKMFTIIKNSGFKGWVSIEYEGGLIKMYKPDMPYLGNDDGVKATKALVEKVTASIA
;
A
#
# COMPACT_ATOMS: atom_id res chain seq x y z
N MET A 1 33.09 -73.38 39.74
CA MET A 1 33.38 -73.31 38.32
C MET A 1 32.19 -72.72 37.61
N GLY A 2 32.24 -71.49 37.15
CA GLY A 2 31.18 -70.81 36.47
C GLY A 2 31.77 -69.61 35.74
N ILE A 3 31.83 -69.73 34.44
CA ILE A 3 32.43 -68.76 33.54
C ILE A 3 31.32 -67.72 33.20
N GLY A 4 31.53 -66.50 33.58
CA GLY A 4 30.67 -65.40 33.19
C GLY A 4 31.16 -64.75 31.90
N ALA A 5 30.29 -64.71 30.92
CA ALA A 5 30.52 -63.95 29.66
C ALA A 5 30.07 -62.54 29.78
N ALA A 6 30.96 -61.60 29.53
CA ALA A 6 30.62 -60.16 29.46
C ALA A 6 30.16 -59.83 28.04
N ALA A 7 28.94 -59.29 27.91
CA ALA A 7 28.40 -58.70 26.65
C ALA A 7 28.72 -57.20 26.61
N ALA A 8 29.52 -56.78 25.64
CA ALA A 8 29.80 -55.39 25.32
C ALA A 8 28.64 -54.81 24.49
N GLY A 9 27.89 -53.88 25.06
CA GLY A 9 26.88 -53.14 24.33
C GLY A 9 27.51 -51.99 23.53
N MET A 10 27.48 -52.06 22.21
CA MET A 10 27.79 -50.94 21.31
C MET A 10 26.57 -50.00 21.24
N GLY A 11 26.67 -48.89 21.93
CA GLY A 11 25.72 -47.80 21.79
C GLY A 11 25.98 -47.01 20.51
N GLY A 12 25.24 -47.31 19.44
CA GLY A 12 25.21 -46.52 18.24
C GLY A 12 24.46 -45.21 18.49
N GLY A 13 25.16 -44.13 18.69
CA GLY A 13 24.58 -42.77 18.70
C GLY A 13 24.09 -42.42 17.30
N LEU A 14 22.79 -42.21 17.18
CA LEU A 14 22.19 -41.59 15.99
C LEU A 14 22.76 -40.15 15.85
N PRO A 15 23.20 -39.75 14.60
CA PRO A 15 23.62 -38.36 14.41
C PRO A 15 22.40 -37.44 14.63
N GLN A 16 22.51 -36.53 15.60
CA GLN A 16 21.59 -35.38 15.76
C GLN A 16 21.69 -34.57 14.47
N LEU A 17 20.63 -34.63 13.66
CA LEU A 17 20.39 -33.66 12.58
C LEU A 17 20.31 -32.29 13.21
N LEU A 18 21.41 -31.56 13.17
CA LEU A 18 21.45 -30.13 13.43
C LEU A 18 20.46 -29.48 12.42
N HIS A 19 19.27 -29.13 12.87
CA HIS A 19 18.43 -28.21 12.17
C HIS A 19 19.23 -26.90 12.11
N ALA A 20 19.87 -26.67 10.98
CA ALA A 20 20.39 -25.36 10.61
C ALA A 20 19.15 -24.44 10.53
N GLY A 21 18.82 -23.80 11.63
CA GLY A 21 17.88 -22.70 11.65
C GLY A 21 18.42 -21.65 10.69
N THR A 22 17.80 -21.54 9.52
CA THR A 22 18.01 -20.39 8.64
C THR A 22 17.59 -19.19 9.46
N ASN A 23 18.55 -18.44 10.01
CA ASN A 23 18.31 -17.13 10.58
C ASN A 23 17.76 -16.26 9.44
N LYS A 24 16.44 -16.26 9.27
CA LYS A 24 15.74 -15.37 8.35
C LYS A 24 16.02 -13.97 8.90
N LYS A 25 16.91 -13.21 8.24
CA LYS A 25 17.18 -11.84 8.65
C LYS A 25 15.86 -11.10 8.74
N GLU A 26 15.61 -10.46 9.86
CA GLU A 26 14.37 -9.73 10.10
C GLU A 26 14.30 -8.50 9.18
N MET A 27 13.16 -8.30 8.52
CA MET A 27 12.95 -7.11 7.70
C MET A 27 13.01 -5.85 8.58
N PHE A 28 13.64 -4.81 8.11
CA PHE A 28 13.77 -3.53 8.85
C PHE A 28 12.46 -2.73 8.91
N PHE A 29 11.37 -3.23 8.33
CA PHE A 29 10.02 -2.66 8.33
C PHE A 29 8.99 -3.77 8.61
N LYS A 30 7.73 -3.38 8.79
CA LYS A 30 6.60 -4.31 8.93
C LYS A 30 5.88 -4.48 7.60
N LEU A 31 5.45 -5.71 7.30
CA LEU A 31 4.77 -6.01 6.03
C LEU A 31 3.26 -5.88 6.17
N ALA A 32 2.66 -5.19 5.20
CA ALA A 32 1.23 -4.99 5.06
C ALA A 32 0.77 -5.33 3.62
N ILE A 33 -0.51 -5.23 3.36
CA ILE A 33 -1.11 -5.39 2.04
C ILE A 33 -2.18 -4.33 1.79
N SER A 34 -2.15 -3.75 0.58
CA SER A 34 -3.24 -2.97 0.04
C SER A 34 -4.39 -3.87 -0.40
N GLN A 35 -5.61 -3.54 0.02
CA GLN A 35 -6.83 -4.21 -0.42
C GLN A 35 -6.98 -4.19 -1.95
N PHE A 36 -6.39 -3.17 -2.60
CA PHE A 36 -6.39 -3.05 -4.06
C PHE A 36 -5.64 -4.19 -4.76
N SER A 37 -4.71 -4.86 -4.09
CA SER A 37 -4.05 -6.08 -4.62
C SER A 37 -5.02 -7.20 -4.98
N LEU A 38 -6.23 -7.15 -4.43
CA LEU A 38 -7.30 -8.13 -4.66
C LEU A 38 -8.50 -7.51 -5.40
N ALA A 39 -8.32 -6.37 -6.07
CA ALA A 39 -9.40 -5.56 -6.65
C ALA A 39 -10.33 -6.36 -7.56
N SER A 40 -9.81 -7.24 -8.42
CA SER A 40 -10.64 -8.07 -9.31
C SER A 40 -11.55 -9.04 -8.55
N ASP A 41 -11.11 -9.57 -7.39
CA ASP A 41 -11.93 -10.44 -6.55
C ASP A 41 -13.04 -9.66 -5.82
N PHE A 42 -12.78 -8.41 -5.43
CA PHE A 42 -13.81 -7.53 -4.86
C PHE A 42 -14.86 -7.13 -5.89
N TRP A 43 -14.45 -6.68 -7.08
CA TRP A 43 -15.39 -6.27 -8.13
C TRP A 43 -16.19 -7.42 -8.71
N SER A 44 -15.66 -8.63 -8.77
CA SER A 44 -16.41 -9.83 -9.16
C SER A 44 -17.33 -10.37 -8.06
N GLY A 45 -17.26 -9.83 -6.83
CA GLY A 45 -18.00 -10.33 -5.68
C GLY A 45 -17.48 -11.64 -5.07
N LYS A 46 -16.34 -12.14 -5.56
CA LYS A 46 -15.68 -13.34 -5.03
C LYS A 46 -15.16 -13.13 -3.61
N LEU A 47 -14.73 -11.90 -3.28
CA LEU A 47 -14.27 -11.50 -1.95
C LEU A 47 -15.11 -10.32 -1.43
N LYS A 48 -15.49 -10.36 -0.17
CA LYS A 48 -16.20 -9.27 0.52
C LYS A 48 -15.24 -8.53 1.45
N ALA A 49 -15.51 -7.25 1.71
CA ALA A 49 -14.67 -6.43 2.58
C ALA A 49 -14.52 -7.02 3.98
N LEU A 50 -15.58 -7.64 4.53
CA LEU A 50 -15.54 -8.28 5.86
C LEU A 50 -14.65 -9.53 5.92
N ASP A 51 -14.38 -10.18 4.80
CA ASP A 51 -13.57 -11.40 4.74
C ASP A 51 -12.08 -11.11 4.50
N PHE A 52 -11.76 -9.85 4.16
CA PHE A 52 -10.39 -9.44 3.83
C PHE A 52 -9.36 -9.70 4.95
N PRO A 53 -9.62 -9.38 6.23
CA PRO A 53 -8.64 -9.63 7.29
C PRO A 53 -8.26 -11.09 7.43
N ALA A 54 -9.24 -11.98 7.45
CA ALA A 54 -9.02 -13.43 7.57
C ALA A 54 -8.28 -13.99 6.36
N LYS A 55 -8.67 -13.60 5.13
CA LYS A 55 -7.97 -13.99 3.90
C LYS A 55 -6.51 -13.59 3.93
N VAL A 56 -6.22 -12.35 4.26
CA VAL A 56 -4.84 -11.84 4.29
C VAL A 56 -3.98 -12.61 5.27
N LYS A 57 -4.49 -12.85 6.46
CA LYS A 57 -3.79 -13.60 7.49
C LYS A 57 -3.54 -15.04 7.10
N ASN A 58 -4.58 -15.73 6.60
CA ASN A 58 -4.53 -17.17 6.34
C ASN A 58 -3.75 -17.49 5.06
N ASP A 59 -3.95 -16.73 3.98
CA ASP A 59 -3.41 -17.06 2.67
C ASP A 59 -2.00 -16.48 2.43
N PHE A 60 -1.67 -15.37 3.10
CA PHE A 60 -0.41 -14.67 2.88
C PHE A 60 0.46 -14.52 4.14
N GLY A 61 -0.08 -14.77 5.33
CA GLY A 61 0.63 -14.58 6.61
C GLY A 61 0.97 -13.11 6.90
N ILE A 62 0.29 -12.16 6.24
CA ILE A 62 0.49 -10.71 6.41
C ILE A 62 -0.44 -10.22 7.53
N THR A 63 -0.01 -9.18 8.25
CA THR A 63 -0.77 -8.67 9.39
C THR A 63 -1.21 -7.21 9.27
N GLY A 64 -0.57 -6.38 8.44
CA GLY A 64 -0.99 -5.00 8.22
C GLY A 64 -2.00 -4.90 7.08
N LEU A 65 -3.06 -4.10 7.25
CA LEU A 65 -4.16 -3.97 6.30
C LEU A 65 -4.35 -2.50 5.89
N ASP A 66 -4.31 -2.25 4.58
CA ASP A 66 -4.76 -0.99 3.98
C ASP A 66 -6.09 -1.23 3.27
N TYR A 67 -7.13 -0.55 3.68
CA TYR A 67 -8.47 -0.65 3.12
C TYR A 67 -8.67 0.35 1.97
N CYS A 68 -9.47 -0.02 0.95
CA CYS A 68 -9.88 0.90 -0.11
C CYS A 68 -11.34 1.30 0.09
N SER A 69 -11.61 2.59 0.17
CA SER A 69 -12.95 3.13 0.35
C SER A 69 -13.94 2.62 -0.69
N MET A 70 -13.48 2.41 -1.92
CA MET A 70 -14.31 1.97 -3.05
C MET A 70 -14.95 0.58 -2.86
N PHE A 71 -14.37 -0.31 -2.04
CA PHE A 71 -14.91 -1.65 -1.81
C PHE A 71 -15.99 -1.69 -0.71
N PHE A 72 -16.25 -0.57 -0.05
CA PHE A 72 -17.34 -0.37 0.92
C PHE A 72 -17.83 1.08 0.96
N ALA A 73 -17.97 1.71 -0.21
CA ALA A 73 -18.24 3.14 -0.35
C ALA A 73 -19.55 3.60 0.33
N ASP A 74 -20.58 2.74 0.33
CA ASP A 74 -21.87 2.98 0.99
C ASP A 74 -21.82 2.77 2.52
N LYS A 75 -20.68 2.30 3.06
CA LYS A 75 -20.50 1.92 4.47
C LYS A 75 -19.71 2.91 5.31
N ALA A 76 -19.29 4.04 4.75
CA ALA A 76 -18.50 5.04 5.49
C ALA A 76 -19.17 5.53 6.79
N LYS A 77 -20.51 5.51 6.86
CA LYS A 77 -21.31 5.90 8.02
C LYS A 77 -22.04 4.73 8.71
N ASP A 78 -21.83 3.50 8.22
CA ASP A 78 -22.43 2.28 8.79
C ASP A 78 -21.55 1.79 9.96
N THR A 79 -21.85 2.29 11.15
CA THR A 79 -21.09 1.96 12.37
C THR A 79 -21.12 0.47 12.70
N ALA A 80 -22.21 -0.24 12.38
CA ALA A 80 -22.32 -1.67 12.62
C ALA A 80 -21.35 -2.44 11.73
N PHE A 81 -21.31 -2.11 10.43
CA PHE A 81 -20.36 -2.69 9.47
C PHE A 81 -18.90 -2.42 9.87
N LEU A 82 -18.57 -1.16 10.22
CA LEU A 82 -17.21 -0.77 10.58
C LEU A 82 -16.74 -1.48 11.87
N ASN A 83 -17.63 -1.65 12.85
CA ASN A 83 -17.30 -2.40 14.05
C ASN A 83 -17.17 -3.91 13.80
N ASP A 84 -17.98 -4.52 12.92
CA ASP A 84 -17.82 -5.92 12.52
C ASP A 84 -16.47 -6.11 11.80
N LEU A 85 -16.11 -5.24 10.85
CA LEU A 85 -14.82 -5.29 10.16
C LEU A 85 -13.64 -5.14 11.13
N LYS A 86 -13.75 -4.22 12.10
CA LYS A 86 -12.76 -4.05 13.17
C LYS A 86 -12.61 -5.31 14.02
N GLN A 87 -13.72 -5.94 14.42
CA GLN A 87 -13.70 -7.16 15.23
C GLN A 87 -13.06 -8.30 14.44
N ARG A 88 -13.43 -8.50 13.18
CA ARG A 88 -12.82 -9.53 12.30
C ARG A 88 -11.31 -9.32 12.10
N SER A 89 -10.86 -8.09 12.02
CA SER A 89 -9.43 -7.77 11.98
C SER A 89 -8.73 -8.18 13.29
N ALA A 90 -9.34 -7.87 14.41
CA ALA A 90 -8.81 -8.27 15.73
C ALA A 90 -8.78 -9.80 15.88
N ASP A 91 -9.85 -10.50 15.50
CA ASP A 91 -9.95 -11.96 15.57
C ASP A 91 -8.90 -12.65 14.66
N ALA A 92 -8.60 -12.06 13.50
CA ALA A 92 -7.55 -12.52 12.61
C ALA A 92 -6.11 -12.17 13.10
N GLY A 93 -5.97 -11.37 14.14
CA GLY A 93 -4.68 -10.87 14.64
C GLY A 93 -3.99 -9.93 13.62
N THR A 94 -4.77 -9.08 12.98
CA THR A 94 -4.30 -8.09 11.99
C THR A 94 -4.41 -6.66 12.53
N TYR A 95 -3.74 -5.72 11.88
CA TYR A 95 -3.69 -4.30 12.24
C TYR A 95 -4.29 -3.46 11.12
N ASN A 96 -5.30 -2.67 11.44
CA ASN A 96 -5.89 -1.71 10.53
C ASN A 96 -4.98 -0.48 10.43
N LEU A 97 -4.42 -0.19 9.26
CA LEU A 97 -3.41 0.86 9.13
C LEU A 97 -4.00 2.15 8.55
N ARG A 98 -4.80 2.02 7.50
CA ARG A 98 -5.40 3.19 6.81
C ARG A 98 -6.61 2.82 5.99
N ILE A 99 -7.42 3.84 5.68
CA ILE A 99 -8.40 3.79 4.60
C ILE A 99 -7.86 4.65 3.46
N MET A 100 -7.65 4.06 2.30
CA MET A 100 -7.32 4.77 1.06
C MET A 100 -8.61 5.32 0.47
N VAL A 101 -8.73 6.65 0.45
CA VAL A 101 -9.95 7.34 0.05
C VAL A 101 -9.85 7.74 -1.41
N ASP A 102 -10.76 7.22 -2.22
CA ASP A 102 -10.87 7.50 -3.65
C ASP A 102 -12.31 7.93 -4.00
N GLY A 103 -12.46 8.73 -5.08
CA GLY A 103 -13.77 9.10 -5.62
C GLY A 103 -14.51 10.20 -4.87
N GLU A 104 -13.87 10.89 -3.93
CA GLU A 104 -14.52 11.94 -3.10
C GLU A 104 -14.29 13.37 -3.63
N GLY A 105 -13.69 13.52 -4.79
CA GLY A 105 -13.40 14.80 -5.45
C GLY A 105 -11.94 15.22 -5.35
N VAL A 106 -11.60 16.32 -6.01
CA VAL A 106 -10.24 16.79 -6.26
C VAL A 106 -9.83 17.81 -5.21
N LEU A 107 -8.86 17.46 -4.36
CA LEU A 107 -8.39 18.31 -3.24
C LEU A 107 -7.48 19.48 -3.69
N GLY A 108 -6.94 19.42 -4.91
CA GLY A 108 -6.16 20.51 -5.51
C GLY A 108 -6.94 21.32 -6.55
N ASP A 109 -8.27 21.18 -6.64
CA ASP A 109 -9.09 21.93 -7.60
C ASP A 109 -8.99 23.43 -7.34
N LEU A 110 -8.79 24.21 -8.41
CA LEU A 110 -8.69 25.67 -8.33
C LEU A 110 -10.04 26.36 -8.13
N ASN A 111 -11.14 25.66 -8.38
CA ASN A 111 -12.47 26.13 -8.03
C ASN A 111 -12.76 25.81 -6.55
N ASP A 112 -12.82 26.85 -5.73
CA ASP A 112 -13.03 26.69 -4.29
C ASP A 112 -14.31 25.94 -3.92
N THR A 113 -15.41 26.13 -4.66
CA THR A 113 -16.68 25.44 -4.37
C THR A 113 -16.53 23.92 -4.59
N VAL A 114 -15.89 23.52 -5.67
CA VAL A 114 -15.62 22.10 -6.00
C VAL A 114 -14.66 21.51 -4.97
N ARG A 115 -13.56 22.21 -4.69
CA ARG A 115 -12.53 21.77 -3.75
C ARG A 115 -13.05 21.63 -2.32
N LEU A 116 -13.79 22.63 -1.81
CA LEU A 116 -14.35 22.56 -0.46
C LEU A 116 -15.41 21.47 -0.33
N LYS A 117 -16.15 21.16 -1.40
CA LYS A 117 -17.04 20.00 -1.42
C LYS A 117 -16.28 18.70 -1.34
N ALA A 118 -15.13 18.59 -2.03
CA ALA A 118 -14.25 17.43 -1.90
C ALA A 118 -13.75 17.27 -0.46
N VAL A 119 -13.29 18.36 0.18
CA VAL A 119 -12.89 18.33 1.61
C VAL A 119 -14.04 17.81 2.49
N ASP A 120 -15.26 18.32 2.33
CA ASP A 120 -16.44 17.89 3.10
C ASP A 120 -16.73 16.38 2.91
N ASN A 121 -16.61 15.89 1.69
CA ASN A 121 -16.82 14.48 1.37
C ASN A 121 -15.82 13.55 2.09
N HIS A 122 -14.60 14.02 2.37
CA HIS A 122 -13.58 13.22 3.05
C HIS A 122 -13.79 13.09 4.56
N TYR A 123 -14.53 13.98 5.22
CA TYR A 123 -14.72 13.93 6.67
C TYR A 123 -15.35 12.62 7.15
N LYS A 124 -16.31 12.06 6.41
CA LYS A 124 -16.92 10.76 6.74
C LYS A 124 -15.90 9.62 6.81
N TRP A 125 -14.82 9.71 6.02
CA TRP A 125 -13.77 8.69 6.00
C TRP A 125 -12.78 8.83 7.16
N ILE A 126 -12.58 10.05 7.65
CA ILE A 126 -11.85 10.28 8.91
C ILE A 126 -12.62 9.66 10.07
N ASP A 127 -13.96 9.83 10.12
CA ASP A 127 -14.82 9.24 11.14
C ASP A 127 -14.86 7.71 11.02
N ALA A 128 -14.92 7.18 9.79
CA ALA A 128 -14.84 5.75 9.52
C ALA A 128 -13.50 5.16 9.97
N ALA A 129 -12.38 5.84 9.69
CA ALA A 129 -11.05 5.43 10.13
C ALA A 129 -10.95 5.38 11.67
N ALA A 130 -11.51 6.36 12.36
CA ALA A 130 -11.57 6.36 13.82
C ALA A 130 -12.38 5.15 14.37
N THR A 131 -13.53 4.85 13.76
CA THR A 131 -14.37 3.71 14.14
C THR A 131 -13.66 2.38 13.89
N LEU A 132 -13.03 2.24 12.72
CA LEU A 132 -12.28 1.05 12.31
C LEU A 132 -10.93 0.91 13.05
N ALA A 133 -10.54 1.91 13.84
CA ALA A 133 -9.23 2.02 14.51
C ALA A 133 -8.04 2.05 13.53
N CYS A 134 -8.22 2.64 12.34
CA CYS A 134 -7.12 3.03 11.48
C CYS A 134 -6.51 4.33 12.01
N PRO A 135 -5.19 4.44 12.20
CA PRO A 135 -4.56 5.68 12.65
C PRO A 135 -4.50 6.78 11.58
N MET A 136 -4.82 6.49 10.33
CA MET A 136 -4.72 7.45 9.24
C MET A 136 -5.68 7.15 8.09
N ILE A 137 -5.91 8.17 7.25
CA ILE A 137 -6.48 8.02 5.91
C ILE A 137 -5.44 8.42 4.87
N ARG A 138 -5.51 7.83 3.65
CA ARG A 138 -4.77 8.30 2.48
C ARG A 138 -5.72 9.04 1.55
N VAL A 139 -5.27 10.19 1.08
CA VAL A 139 -5.99 11.02 0.11
C VAL A 139 -5.11 11.31 -1.12
N ASN A 140 -5.74 11.75 -2.21
CA ASN A 140 -5.08 12.21 -3.43
C ASN A 140 -5.11 13.74 -3.50
N VAL A 141 -4.07 14.35 -4.06
CA VAL A 141 -3.97 15.81 -4.23
C VAL A 141 -3.58 16.13 -5.68
N GLU A 142 -4.47 15.84 -6.58
CA GLU A 142 -4.36 16.26 -7.98
C GLU A 142 -5.12 17.57 -8.21
N GLY A 143 -4.93 18.15 -9.39
CA GLY A 143 -5.64 19.32 -9.90
C GLY A 143 -5.09 19.73 -11.25
N ASP A 144 -5.93 20.41 -12.05
CA ASP A 144 -5.57 20.93 -13.35
C ASP A 144 -5.18 22.41 -13.27
N GLY A 145 -4.22 22.84 -14.11
CA GLY A 145 -3.83 24.24 -14.23
C GLY A 145 -2.40 24.54 -13.73
N ASP A 146 -2.19 25.75 -13.23
CA ASP A 146 -0.88 26.15 -12.68
C ASP A 146 -0.50 25.32 -11.47
N THR A 147 0.65 24.66 -11.54
CA THR A 147 1.08 23.68 -10.52
C THR A 147 1.33 24.32 -9.15
N THR A 148 1.67 25.61 -9.11
CA THR A 148 1.83 26.36 -7.85
C THR A 148 0.48 26.66 -7.22
N ALA A 149 -0.50 27.07 -8.04
CA ALA A 149 -1.86 27.30 -7.58
C ALA A 149 -2.50 26.00 -7.07
N VAL A 150 -2.31 24.89 -7.79
CA VAL A 150 -2.76 23.54 -7.35
C VAL A 150 -2.10 23.16 -6.02
N ALA A 151 -0.79 23.41 -5.85
CA ALA A 151 -0.10 23.13 -4.57
C ALA A 151 -0.72 23.94 -3.42
N ASN A 152 -1.00 25.24 -3.62
CA ASN A 152 -1.61 26.07 -2.60
C ASN A 152 -3.03 25.61 -2.25
N ALA A 153 -3.82 25.21 -3.25
CA ALA A 153 -5.15 24.64 -3.06
C ALA A 153 -5.11 23.32 -2.27
N ALA A 154 -4.15 22.44 -2.62
CA ALA A 154 -3.93 21.20 -1.89
C ALA A 154 -3.51 21.43 -0.43
N VAL A 155 -2.63 22.40 -0.16
CA VAL A 155 -2.20 22.77 1.20
C VAL A 155 -3.38 23.26 2.04
N ASP A 156 -4.28 24.11 1.48
CA ASP A 156 -5.49 24.55 2.17
C ASP A 156 -6.43 23.38 2.48
N SER A 157 -6.66 22.49 1.52
CA SER A 157 -7.50 21.30 1.69
C SER A 157 -6.95 20.36 2.76
N LEU A 158 -5.65 20.04 2.69
CA LEU A 158 -4.96 19.20 3.68
C LEU A 158 -5.02 19.82 5.06
N GLY A 159 -4.83 21.14 5.18
CA GLY A 159 -4.98 21.88 6.44
C GLY A 159 -6.34 21.64 7.11
N LYS A 160 -7.42 21.72 6.32
CA LYS A 160 -8.78 21.48 6.82
C LYS A 160 -9.01 20.03 7.25
N LEU A 161 -8.53 19.05 6.47
CA LEU A 161 -8.63 17.64 6.80
C LEU A 161 -7.82 17.28 8.06
N ILE A 162 -6.62 17.84 8.20
CA ILE A 162 -5.75 17.64 9.37
C ILE A 162 -6.42 18.19 10.64
N GLU A 163 -6.96 19.42 10.58
CA GLU A 163 -7.66 20.02 11.74
C GLU A 163 -8.89 19.17 12.15
N TYR A 164 -9.60 18.61 11.18
CA TYR A 164 -10.71 17.69 11.48
C TYR A 164 -10.18 16.37 12.10
N GLY A 165 -9.16 15.76 11.47
CA GLY A 165 -8.60 14.48 11.89
C GLY A 165 -7.95 14.51 13.29
N LYS A 166 -7.36 15.64 13.69
CA LYS A 166 -6.79 15.82 15.04
C LYS A 166 -7.78 15.52 16.16
N LYS A 167 -9.07 15.80 15.96
CA LYS A 167 -10.12 15.56 16.97
C LYS A 167 -10.24 14.08 17.32
N SER A 168 -10.02 13.20 16.34
CA SER A 168 -10.08 11.74 16.48
C SER A 168 -8.70 11.07 16.44
N LYS A 169 -7.61 11.84 16.42
CA LYS A 169 -6.22 11.38 16.32
C LYS A 169 -5.95 10.61 15.02
N ILE A 170 -6.57 11.05 13.92
CA ILE A 170 -6.39 10.47 12.60
C ILE A 170 -5.44 11.37 11.79
N ASP A 171 -4.37 10.79 11.29
CA ASP A 171 -3.43 11.47 10.38
C ASP A 171 -3.98 11.43 8.94
N VAL A 172 -3.61 12.43 8.15
CA VAL A 172 -3.94 12.53 6.72
C VAL A 172 -2.66 12.40 5.93
N ILE A 173 -2.53 11.35 5.12
CA ILE A 173 -1.36 11.13 4.29
C ILE A 173 -1.71 11.21 2.81
N VAL A 174 -0.74 11.57 1.99
CA VAL A 174 -0.90 11.78 0.55
C VAL A 174 -0.06 10.77 -0.21
N GLU A 175 -0.66 10.14 -1.22
CA GLU A 175 0.05 9.25 -2.12
C GLU A 175 0.49 10.01 -3.39
N ASN A 176 1.68 9.68 -3.92
CA ASN A 176 1.97 9.96 -5.31
C ASN A 176 1.13 9.00 -6.16
N HIS A 177 0.03 9.48 -6.73
CA HIS A 177 -0.99 8.60 -7.32
C HIS A 177 -1.39 8.98 -8.74
N VAL A 178 -1.81 10.22 -8.97
CA VAL A 178 -2.27 10.69 -10.29
C VAL A 178 -1.81 12.12 -10.58
N GLY A 179 -1.61 12.42 -11.87
CA GLY A 179 -1.30 13.76 -12.33
C GLY A 179 -0.03 14.33 -11.68
N ILE A 180 -0.08 15.58 -11.31
CA ILE A 180 1.08 16.30 -10.75
C ILE A 180 1.60 15.69 -9.43
N SER A 181 0.77 14.95 -8.68
CA SER A 181 1.21 14.28 -7.45
C SER A 181 2.24 13.17 -7.71
N CYS A 182 2.32 12.66 -8.95
CA CYS A 182 3.36 11.73 -9.39
C CYS A 182 4.75 12.37 -9.50
N ASN A 183 4.86 13.71 -9.47
CA ASN A 183 6.12 14.42 -9.35
C ASN A 183 6.53 14.48 -7.86
N GLY A 184 7.51 13.64 -7.46
CA GLY A 184 7.95 13.55 -6.06
C GLY A 184 8.44 14.88 -5.50
N GLY A 185 9.16 15.68 -6.29
CA GLY A 185 9.62 17.01 -5.87
C GLY A 185 8.48 17.99 -5.61
N TRP A 186 7.44 17.97 -6.45
CA TRP A 186 6.25 18.78 -6.25
C TRP A 186 5.50 18.36 -4.97
N LEU A 187 5.26 17.06 -4.79
CA LEU A 187 4.54 16.55 -3.62
C LEU A 187 5.34 16.79 -2.33
N ALA A 188 6.66 16.61 -2.35
CA ALA A 188 7.53 16.97 -1.23
C ALA A 188 7.46 18.46 -0.89
N GLY A 189 7.30 19.32 -1.92
CA GLY A 189 7.04 20.76 -1.76
C GLY A 189 5.72 21.05 -1.05
N VAL A 190 4.65 20.35 -1.40
CA VAL A 190 3.36 20.41 -0.70
C VAL A 190 3.51 19.99 0.76
N MET A 191 4.21 18.89 1.05
CA MET A 191 4.45 18.42 2.43
C MET A 191 5.22 19.45 3.27
N LYS A 192 6.23 20.11 2.68
CA LYS A 192 6.98 21.18 3.35
C LYS A 192 6.09 22.38 3.69
N GLN A 193 5.18 22.76 2.81
CA GLN A 193 4.26 23.87 3.05
C GLN A 193 3.21 23.52 4.12
N VAL A 194 2.64 22.30 4.10
CA VAL A 194 1.72 21.81 5.13
C VAL A 194 2.40 21.78 6.51
N ASN A 195 3.65 21.40 6.57
CA ASN A 195 4.51 21.40 7.76
C ASN A 195 3.80 20.88 9.03
N SER A 196 3.17 19.73 8.96
CA SER A 196 2.43 19.13 10.06
C SER A 196 2.88 17.70 10.35
N LYS A 197 3.11 17.39 11.64
CA LYS A 197 3.38 15.99 12.06
C LYS A 197 2.19 15.05 11.82
N HIS A 198 0.99 15.60 11.60
CA HIS A 198 -0.24 14.87 11.29
C HIS A 198 -0.47 14.70 9.79
N CYS A 199 0.52 15.10 8.96
CA CYS A 199 0.55 14.86 7.53
C CYS A 199 1.83 14.10 7.16
N GLY A 200 1.80 13.42 6.01
CA GLY A 200 2.96 12.73 5.47
C GLY A 200 2.63 12.10 4.13
N THR A 201 3.52 11.27 3.61
CA THR A 201 3.33 10.59 2.34
C THR A 201 3.10 9.09 2.52
N LEU A 202 2.32 8.52 1.60
CA LEU A 202 2.35 7.11 1.25
C LEU A 202 3.15 7.02 -0.05
N ALA A 203 4.41 6.57 0.04
CA ALA A 203 5.33 6.57 -1.09
C ALA A 203 5.12 5.30 -1.92
N ASP A 204 4.56 5.44 -3.12
CA ASP A 204 4.25 4.34 -4.04
C ASP A 204 5.33 4.16 -5.10
N PHE A 205 5.72 2.89 -5.37
CA PHE A 205 6.81 2.55 -6.30
C PHE A 205 6.46 2.70 -7.78
N GLY A 206 5.18 2.64 -8.14
CA GLY A 206 4.72 2.57 -9.53
C GLY A 206 4.06 3.84 -10.05
N ASN A 207 3.64 4.75 -9.19
CA ASN A 207 2.84 5.92 -9.57
C ASN A 207 3.70 7.13 -9.91
N PHE A 208 4.34 7.13 -11.09
CA PHE A 208 5.22 8.22 -11.54
C PHE A 208 4.83 8.83 -12.89
N CYS A 209 3.67 8.48 -13.43
CA CYS A 209 3.16 9.08 -14.67
C CYS A 209 2.44 10.40 -14.36
N ILE A 210 3.12 11.52 -14.63
CA ILE A 210 2.59 12.89 -14.43
C ILE A 210 1.48 13.20 -15.44
N ASN A 211 1.71 12.83 -16.71
CA ASN A 211 0.81 13.16 -17.80
C ASN A 211 0.57 11.92 -18.67
N ARG A 212 -0.68 11.68 -19.01
CA ARG A 212 -1.05 10.56 -19.89
C ARG A 212 -2.08 10.96 -20.93
N THR A 213 -2.21 10.13 -21.95
CA THR A 213 -3.26 10.34 -22.95
C THR A 213 -4.62 10.34 -22.29
N LYS A 214 -5.53 11.18 -22.79
CA LYS A 214 -6.87 11.28 -22.25
C LYS A 214 -7.64 9.98 -22.46
N PRO A 215 -8.29 9.39 -21.44
CA PRO A 215 -9.10 8.21 -21.63
C PRO A 215 -10.36 8.56 -22.47
N GLU A 216 -10.77 7.63 -23.32
CA GLU A 216 -11.97 7.79 -24.18
C GLU A 216 -13.28 7.85 -23.40
N ALA A 217 -13.29 7.31 -22.16
CA ALA A 217 -14.42 7.29 -21.25
C ALA A 217 -13.96 7.25 -19.79
N GLN A 218 -14.84 7.65 -18.87
CA GLN A 218 -14.61 7.59 -17.41
C GLN A 218 -14.77 6.15 -16.88
N THR A 219 -14.00 5.21 -17.42
CA THR A 219 -14.01 3.79 -17.01
C THR A 219 -12.60 3.27 -16.82
N ILE A 220 -12.43 2.27 -15.96
CA ILE A 220 -11.15 1.59 -15.74
C ILE A 220 -10.63 1.00 -17.06
N ALA A 221 -11.51 0.40 -17.87
CA ALA A 221 -11.14 -0.17 -19.16
C ALA A 221 -10.54 0.88 -20.12
N ALA A 222 -11.11 2.09 -20.15
CA ALA A 222 -10.59 3.20 -20.97
C ALA A 222 -9.27 3.74 -20.37
N TYR A 223 -9.17 3.84 -19.05
CA TYR A 223 -7.94 4.24 -18.37
C TYR A 223 -6.78 3.26 -18.66
N MET A 224 -7.02 1.96 -18.64
CA MET A 224 -6.02 0.92 -18.94
C MET A 224 -5.49 0.96 -20.39
N LYS A 225 -6.15 1.69 -21.30
CA LYS A 225 -5.70 1.93 -22.68
C LYS A 225 -4.86 3.19 -22.83
N THR A 226 -4.78 4.02 -21.80
CA THR A 226 -4.00 5.26 -21.84
C THR A 226 -2.51 4.96 -21.83
N THR A 227 -1.72 5.85 -22.43
CA THR A 227 -0.24 5.79 -22.45
C THR A 227 0.31 6.93 -21.62
N CYS A 228 1.34 6.66 -20.83
CA CYS A 228 2.08 7.70 -20.14
C CYS A 228 2.88 8.51 -21.14
N LEU A 229 2.72 9.83 -21.12
CA LEU A 229 3.41 10.80 -21.97
C LEU A 229 4.60 11.46 -21.27
N GLU A 230 4.52 11.55 -19.95
CA GLU A 230 5.55 12.18 -19.11
C GLU A 230 5.67 11.40 -17.81
N GLU A 231 6.83 10.79 -17.59
CA GLU A 231 7.11 10.02 -16.38
C GLU A 231 8.19 10.72 -15.55
N TYR A 232 7.99 10.78 -14.25
CA TYR A 232 8.99 11.24 -13.29
C TYR A 232 9.95 10.10 -12.92
N ASP A 233 11.22 10.39 -12.68
CA ASP A 233 12.16 9.37 -12.19
C ASP A 233 11.70 8.82 -10.83
N ARG A 234 11.31 7.54 -10.81
CA ARG A 234 10.73 6.88 -9.64
C ARG A 234 11.68 6.81 -8.45
N TYR A 235 12.99 6.65 -8.68
CA TYR A 235 13.98 6.56 -7.61
C TYR A 235 14.27 7.92 -7.00
N LYS A 236 14.32 8.95 -7.84
CA LYS A 236 14.38 10.35 -7.40
C LYS A 236 13.13 10.70 -6.60
N GLY A 237 11.95 10.37 -7.14
CA GLY A 237 10.67 10.65 -6.49
C GLY A 237 10.56 9.99 -5.11
N ILE A 238 10.88 8.70 -4.99
CA ILE A 238 10.89 8.04 -3.67
C ILE A 238 11.91 8.70 -2.73
N THR A 239 13.10 9.04 -3.21
CA THR A 239 14.10 9.74 -2.38
C THR A 239 13.57 11.06 -1.82
N GLU A 240 12.80 11.81 -2.63
CA GLU A 240 12.20 13.09 -2.24
C GLU A 240 11.01 12.93 -1.27
N LEU A 241 10.25 11.82 -1.37
CA LEU A 241 9.08 11.54 -0.55
C LEU A 241 9.41 10.90 0.81
N MET A 242 10.47 10.10 0.89
CA MET A 242 10.83 9.34 2.10
C MET A 242 11.00 10.20 3.37
N PRO A 243 11.49 11.44 3.35
CA PRO A 243 11.54 12.28 4.55
C PRO A 243 10.18 12.57 5.19
N PHE A 244 9.09 12.39 4.44
CA PHE A 244 7.71 12.60 4.90
C PHE A 244 6.92 11.31 5.04
N ALA A 245 7.52 10.14 4.71
CA ALA A 245 6.81 8.88 4.58
C ALA A 245 6.26 8.37 5.91
N LYS A 246 4.96 8.10 5.95
CA LYS A 246 4.25 7.37 7.01
C LYS A 246 3.85 5.96 6.57
N GLY A 247 4.01 5.65 5.29
CA GLY A 247 3.81 4.35 4.69
C GLY A 247 4.48 4.27 3.33
N VAL A 248 4.60 3.06 2.82
CA VAL A 248 5.17 2.76 1.50
C VAL A 248 4.28 1.72 0.82
N HIS A 249 4.00 1.90 -0.48
CA HIS A 249 3.41 0.88 -1.33
C HIS A 249 4.49 0.24 -2.21
N ALA A 250 4.71 -1.06 -2.02
CA ALA A 250 5.56 -1.89 -2.88
C ALA A 250 4.71 -2.39 -4.06
N LYS A 251 4.47 -1.50 -5.03
CA LYS A 251 3.64 -1.78 -6.21
C LYS A 251 4.36 -2.69 -7.18
N THR A 252 3.65 -3.68 -7.72
CA THR A 252 4.11 -4.58 -8.78
C THR A 252 3.00 -4.87 -9.77
N HIS A 253 3.39 -5.16 -11.02
CA HIS A 253 2.46 -5.54 -12.08
C HIS A 253 2.82 -6.86 -12.74
N LEU A 254 4.00 -6.97 -13.30
CA LEU A 254 4.46 -8.10 -14.10
C LEU A 254 5.84 -8.57 -13.62
N PHE A 255 6.04 -9.88 -13.57
CA PHE A 255 7.30 -10.47 -13.11
C PHE A 255 8.06 -11.10 -14.28
N ASP A 256 9.39 -10.99 -14.25
CA ASP A 256 10.29 -11.71 -15.14
C ASP A 256 10.45 -13.19 -14.69
N ALA A 257 11.19 -13.98 -15.47
CA ALA A 257 11.45 -15.39 -15.18
C ALA A 257 12.22 -15.63 -13.85
N ASN A 258 12.85 -14.61 -13.29
CA ASN A 258 13.59 -14.65 -12.02
C ASN A 258 12.76 -14.16 -10.84
N GLY A 259 11.48 -13.78 -11.08
CA GLY A 259 10.56 -13.24 -10.08
C GLY A 259 10.87 -11.79 -9.68
N ASN A 260 11.54 -11.02 -10.53
CA ASN A 260 11.70 -9.58 -10.34
C ASN A 260 10.56 -8.83 -11.03
N ASP A 261 10.16 -7.69 -10.46
CA ASP A 261 9.23 -6.79 -11.14
C ASP A 261 9.89 -6.22 -12.41
N THR A 262 9.12 -6.14 -13.51
CA THR A 262 9.67 -5.73 -14.81
C THR A 262 9.82 -4.21 -14.97
N GLU A 263 9.21 -3.43 -14.08
CA GLU A 263 9.18 -1.96 -14.15
C GLU A 263 10.07 -1.29 -13.11
N THR A 264 10.19 -1.93 -11.93
CA THR A 264 10.88 -1.34 -10.78
C THR A 264 12.01 -2.24 -10.29
N ASP A 265 13.22 -1.69 -10.19
CA ASP A 265 14.33 -2.33 -9.48
C ASP A 265 14.09 -2.24 -7.97
N PHE A 266 13.57 -3.33 -7.41
CA PHE A 266 13.25 -3.43 -5.98
C PHE A 266 14.49 -3.34 -5.10
N ALA A 267 15.66 -3.80 -5.54
CA ALA A 267 16.89 -3.70 -4.75
C ALA A 267 17.32 -2.24 -4.58
N LYS A 268 17.28 -1.46 -5.67
CA LYS A 268 17.53 -0.02 -5.63
C LYS A 268 16.48 0.71 -4.79
N MET A 269 15.21 0.36 -4.94
CA MET A 269 14.11 0.99 -4.22
C MET A 269 14.21 0.75 -2.70
N PHE A 270 14.38 -0.51 -2.27
CA PHE A 270 14.53 -0.83 -0.84
C PHE A 270 15.84 -0.31 -0.23
N THR A 271 16.88 -0.12 -1.03
CA THR A 271 18.10 0.57 -0.57
C THR A 271 17.82 2.03 -0.22
N ILE A 272 17.02 2.75 -1.03
CA ILE A 272 16.60 4.12 -0.73
C ILE A 272 15.79 4.15 0.57
N ILE A 273 14.81 3.26 0.72
CA ILE A 273 13.97 3.18 1.93
C ILE A 273 14.81 2.90 3.17
N LYS A 274 15.74 1.94 3.10
CA LYS A 274 16.64 1.60 4.20
C LYS A 274 17.51 2.79 4.61
N ASN A 275 18.09 3.47 3.63
CA ASN A 275 18.95 4.63 3.86
C ASN A 275 18.19 5.85 4.43
N SER A 276 16.88 5.94 4.20
CA SER A 276 16.03 6.97 4.82
C SER A 276 15.78 6.74 6.32
N GLY A 277 16.12 5.56 6.84
CA GLY A 277 15.85 5.17 8.24
C GLY A 277 14.39 4.76 8.49
N PHE A 278 13.57 4.59 7.44
CA PHE A 278 12.16 4.17 7.57
C PHE A 278 12.03 2.79 8.22
N LYS A 279 11.13 2.67 9.19
CA LYS A 279 10.82 1.42 9.92
C LYS A 279 9.32 1.17 10.06
N GLY A 280 8.52 1.88 9.26
CA GLY A 280 7.06 1.79 9.28
C GLY A 280 6.53 0.55 8.57
N TRP A 281 5.37 0.70 7.96
CA TRP A 281 4.71 -0.36 7.21
C TRP A 281 4.95 -0.19 5.70
N VAL A 282 5.37 -1.29 5.07
CA VAL A 282 5.43 -1.42 3.61
C VAL A 282 4.31 -2.35 3.19
N SER A 283 3.39 -1.84 2.40
CA SER A 283 2.23 -2.58 1.93
C SER A 283 2.49 -3.10 0.52
N ILE A 284 2.28 -4.39 0.33
CA ILE A 284 2.22 -4.98 -1.01
C ILE A 284 1.02 -4.39 -1.73
N GLU A 285 1.22 -3.94 -2.97
CA GLU A 285 0.16 -3.54 -3.88
C GLU A 285 0.39 -4.16 -5.26
N TYR A 286 -0.16 -5.35 -5.46
CA TYR A 286 -0.11 -6.04 -6.75
C TYR A 286 -1.31 -5.64 -7.61
N GLU A 287 -1.07 -5.04 -8.77
CA GLU A 287 -2.14 -4.62 -9.68
C GLU A 287 -2.25 -5.48 -10.96
N GLY A 288 -1.34 -6.39 -11.19
CA GLY A 288 -1.36 -7.25 -12.38
C GLY A 288 -2.63 -8.10 -12.51
N GLY A 289 -3.24 -8.51 -11.39
CA GLY A 289 -4.50 -9.24 -11.38
C GLY A 289 -5.68 -8.43 -11.91
N LEU A 290 -5.70 -7.12 -11.66
CA LEU A 290 -6.66 -6.20 -12.27
C LEU A 290 -6.38 -6.02 -13.77
N ILE A 291 -5.10 -5.79 -14.12
CA ILE A 291 -4.71 -5.59 -15.53
C ILE A 291 -5.06 -6.83 -16.35
N LYS A 292 -4.89 -8.03 -15.80
CA LYS A 292 -5.27 -9.31 -16.44
C LYS A 292 -6.72 -9.36 -16.88
N MET A 293 -7.65 -8.72 -16.15
CA MET A 293 -9.08 -8.66 -16.57
C MET A 293 -9.26 -7.93 -17.91
N TYR A 294 -8.39 -6.98 -18.23
CA TYR A 294 -8.47 -6.17 -19.45
C TYR A 294 -7.46 -6.58 -20.52
N LYS A 295 -6.42 -7.33 -20.14
CA LYS A 295 -5.36 -7.85 -21.02
C LYS A 295 -5.11 -9.33 -20.72
N PRO A 296 -6.09 -10.24 -20.98
CA PRO A 296 -6.02 -11.65 -20.56
C PRO A 296 -4.89 -12.44 -21.23
N ASP A 297 -4.45 -12.02 -22.41
CA ASP A 297 -3.37 -12.67 -23.17
C ASP A 297 -1.97 -12.33 -22.65
N MET A 298 -1.86 -11.33 -21.78
CA MET A 298 -0.59 -10.98 -21.15
C MET A 298 -0.31 -11.87 -19.93
N PRO A 299 0.96 -12.18 -19.63
CA PRO A 299 1.33 -13.15 -18.58
C PRO A 299 1.22 -12.59 -17.15
N TYR A 300 0.20 -11.76 -16.88
CA TYR A 300 -0.09 -11.32 -15.52
C TYR A 300 -0.58 -12.49 -14.66
N LEU A 301 -0.15 -12.54 -13.42
CA LEU A 301 -0.60 -13.52 -12.44
C LEU A 301 -2.04 -13.21 -11.98
N GLY A 302 -2.72 -14.19 -11.39
CA GLY A 302 -3.92 -13.94 -10.61
C GLY A 302 -3.58 -13.21 -9.29
N ASN A 303 -4.60 -12.66 -8.62
CA ASN A 303 -4.40 -11.84 -7.43
C ASN A 303 -3.55 -12.56 -6.36
N ASP A 304 -3.93 -13.76 -5.96
CA ASP A 304 -3.27 -14.50 -4.87
C ASP A 304 -1.81 -14.84 -5.22
N ASP A 305 -1.55 -15.27 -6.46
CA ASP A 305 -0.21 -15.61 -6.92
C ASP A 305 0.65 -14.35 -7.07
N GLY A 306 0.07 -13.24 -7.53
CA GLY A 306 0.75 -11.96 -7.64
C GLY A 306 1.14 -11.39 -6.28
N VAL A 307 0.25 -11.46 -5.29
CA VAL A 307 0.56 -11.07 -3.91
C VAL A 307 1.70 -11.93 -3.34
N LYS A 308 1.66 -13.26 -3.55
CA LYS A 308 2.72 -14.17 -3.12
C LYS A 308 4.05 -13.87 -3.82
N ALA A 309 4.02 -13.59 -5.12
CA ALA A 309 5.21 -13.23 -5.90
C ALA A 309 5.82 -11.90 -5.41
N THR A 310 5.00 -10.87 -5.18
CA THR A 310 5.45 -9.59 -4.61
C THR A 310 6.07 -9.79 -3.22
N LYS A 311 5.41 -10.58 -2.37
CA LYS A 311 5.95 -10.90 -1.03
C LYS A 311 7.31 -11.59 -1.12
N ALA A 312 7.45 -12.58 -1.99
CA ALA A 312 8.70 -13.29 -2.19
C ALA A 312 9.81 -12.36 -2.72
N LEU A 313 9.48 -11.45 -3.63
CA LEU A 313 10.42 -10.44 -4.13
C LEU A 313 10.88 -9.49 -3.01
N VAL A 314 9.95 -8.97 -2.20
CA VAL A 314 10.26 -8.13 -1.04
C VAL A 314 11.16 -8.85 -0.05
N GLU A 315 10.84 -10.10 0.31
CA GLU A 315 11.65 -10.93 1.23
C GLU A 315 13.05 -11.20 0.66
N LYS A 316 13.16 -11.58 -0.62
CA LYS A 316 14.42 -11.82 -1.34
C LYS A 316 15.34 -10.61 -1.31
N VAL A 317 14.80 -9.45 -1.69
CA VAL A 317 15.57 -8.21 -1.80
C VAL A 317 16.00 -7.72 -0.43
N THR A 318 15.10 -7.69 0.55
CA THR A 318 15.43 -7.19 1.90
C THR A 318 16.45 -8.08 2.60
N ALA A 319 16.43 -9.40 2.39
CA ALA A 319 17.48 -10.29 2.89
C ALA A 319 18.86 -9.99 2.29
N SER A 320 18.94 -9.52 1.04
CA SER A 320 20.20 -9.23 0.36
C SER A 320 20.82 -7.88 0.78
N ILE A 321 20.00 -6.92 1.22
CA ILE A 321 20.47 -5.58 1.62
C ILE A 321 20.50 -5.36 3.14
N ALA A 322 20.11 -6.38 3.93
CA ALA A 322 20.01 -6.33 5.40
C ALA A 322 21.35 -6.22 6.10
#